data_6ff58c8eca0c8fbd1a19635947a3656c
#
_entry.id   6ff58c8eca0c8fbd1a19635947a3656c
#
_cell.length_a   1.000
_cell.length_b   1.000
_cell.length_c   1.000
_cell.angle_alpha   90.00
_cell.angle_beta   90.00
_cell.angle_gamma   90.00
#
_symmetry.space_group_name_H-M   'P 1'
#
loop_
_entity.id
_entity.type
_entity.pdbx_description
1 polymer ?
#
loop_
_entity_poly.entity_id
_entity_poly.type
_entity_poly.pdbx_seq_one_letter_code
_entity_poly.pdbx_strand_id
1 'polypeptide(L)'
;DRNGHGTCMCGVVVYGDMAKAIAHNNIVPIHNHIESIKILPSNTVNPKESWGYLTEQAVAISDVTFPNKPISYCMAITAEDCENGKPSSWSGSIDSITYNDGQYGKLFLVSAGNIRDINGADKDIIQQYPNGNCLRPIQNPAQSWNCMTIGAYTDIVAANCPELQGYQRVAPSGGISPFSRTSKLWEKSSLIKPEV
;
A
#
# COMPACT_ATOMS: atom_id res chain seq x y z
N ASP A 1 17.60 -1.63 -3.19
CA ASP A 1 16.75 -1.32 -2.03
C ASP A 1 17.55 -1.49 -0.74
N ARG A 2 17.94 -0.37 -0.10
CA ARG A 2 18.72 -0.43 1.15
C ARG A 2 17.91 -0.99 2.32
N ASN A 3 16.60 -0.89 2.25
CA ASN A 3 15.69 -1.30 3.33
C ASN A 3 15.05 -2.67 3.09
N GLY A 4 15.29 -3.30 1.95
CA GLY A 4 14.72 -4.58 1.57
C GLY A 4 13.19 -4.59 1.38
N HIS A 5 12.51 -3.44 1.48
CA HIS A 5 11.05 -3.36 1.44
C HIS A 5 10.48 -3.92 0.13
N GLY A 6 10.99 -3.50 -1.01
CA GLY A 6 10.57 -4.04 -2.31
C GLY A 6 10.80 -5.55 -2.42
N THR A 7 11.92 -6.05 -1.91
CA THR A 7 12.22 -7.50 -1.86
C THR A 7 11.22 -8.25 -0.99
N CYS A 8 10.85 -7.70 0.17
CA CYS A 8 9.81 -8.28 1.03
C CYS A 8 8.46 -8.31 0.34
N MET A 9 8.06 -7.23 -0.33
CA MET A 9 6.81 -7.18 -1.11
C MET A 9 6.79 -8.23 -2.22
N CYS A 10 7.88 -8.37 -2.98
CA CYS A 10 8.03 -9.43 -3.98
C CYS A 10 7.88 -10.82 -3.35
N GLY A 11 8.48 -11.05 -2.19
CA GLY A 11 8.35 -12.31 -1.46
C GLY A 11 6.90 -12.65 -1.11
N VAL A 12 6.16 -11.67 -0.60
CA VAL A 12 4.72 -11.86 -0.27
C VAL A 12 3.89 -12.16 -1.52
N VAL A 13 4.15 -11.46 -2.64
CA VAL A 13 3.42 -11.70 -3.89
C VAL A 13 3.69 -13.10 -4.46
N VAL A 14 4.93 -13.60 -4.34
CA VAL A 14 5.31 -14.93 -4.87
C VAL A 14 4.85 -16.06 -3.97
N TYR A 15 5.10 -15.92 -2.67
CA TYR A 15 4.95 -17.03 -1.71
C TYR A 15 3.68 -16.93 -0.86
N GLY A 16 2.95 -15.81 -0.92
CA GLY A 16 1.78 -15.58 -0.06
C GLY A 16 2.15 -15.50 1.41
N ASP A 17 1.61 -16.38 2.23
CA ASP A 17 1.93 -16.48 3.66
C ASP A 17 3.34 -17.06 3.87
N MET A 18 4.31 -16.17 3.93
CA MET A 18 5.72 -16.55 4.08
C MET A 18 6.00 -17.29 5.41
N ALA A 19 5.25 -16.99 6.47
CA ALA A 19 5.42 -17.70 7.75
C ALA A 19 5.06 -19.18 7.60
N LYS A 20 3.95 -19.47 6.92
CA LYS A 20 3.58 -20.84 6.58
C LYS A 20 4.58 -21.49 5.62
N ALA A 21 5.01 -20.77 4.59
CA ALA A 21 5.98 -21.27 3.63
C ALA A 21 7.29 -21.71 4.31
N ILE A 22 7.78 -20.92 5.26
CA ILE A 22 9.01 -21.24 6.03
C ILE A 22 8.78 -22.38 7.02
N ALA A 23 7.64 -22.36 7.75
CA ALA A 23 7.37 -23.35 8.79
C ALA A 23 7.18 -24.77 8.26
N HIS A 24 6.63 -24.92 7.06
CA HIS A 24 6.28 -26.25 6.53
C HIS A 24 7.42 -26.95 5.80
N ASN A 25 8.53 -26.26 5.54
CA ASN A 25 9.71 -26.82 4.85
C ASN A 25 9.38 -27.58 3.53
N ASN A 26 8.26 -27.23 2.91
CA ASN A 26 7.71 -27.86 1.74
C ASN A 26 8.03 -27.05 0.48
N ILE A 27 7.96 -27.69 -0.68
CA ILE A 27 8.02 -27.01 -1.97
C ILE A 27 6.78 -26.10 -2.06
N VAL A 28 7.00 -24.81 -2.16
CA VAL A 28 5.92 -23.83 -2.39
C VAL A 28 5.74 -23.67 -3.89
N PRO A 29 4.56 -24.00 -4.45
CA PRO A 29 4.30 -23.79 -5.86
C PRO A 29 4.23 -22.29 -6.15
N ILE A 30 4.97 -21.85 -7.16
CA ILE A 30 4.94 -20.47 -7.62
C ILE A 30 4.00 -20.38 -8.82
N HIS A 31 2.93 -19.59 -8.67
CA HIS A 31 1.90 -19.41 -9.68
C HIS A 31 2.03 -18.09 -10.45
N ASN A 32 2.81 -17.16 -9.94
CA ASN A 32 2.93 -15.79 -10.46
C ASN A 32 4.35 -15.49 -10.90
N HIS A 33 4.50 -14.73 -11.98
CA HIS A 33 5.74 -14.09 -12.33
C HIS A 33 5.80 -12.68 -11.76
N ILE A 34 6.98 -12.24 -11.35
CA ILE A 34 7.21 -10.88 -10.88
C ILE A 34 8.19 -10.18 -11.82
N GLU A 35 7.80 -8.96 -12.14
CA GLU A 35 8.68 -7.97 -12.75
C GLU A 35 8.87 -6.84 -11.74
N SER A 36 10.10 -6.38 -11.59
CA SER A 36 10.42 -5.30 -10.65
C SER A 36 10.97 -4.10 -11.39
N ILE A 37 10.30 -2.98 -11.25
CA ILE A 37 10.75 -1.69 -11.79
C ILE A 37 11.09 -0.77 -10.62
N LYS A 38 12.36 -0.37 -10.55
CA LYS A 38 12.82 0.51 -9.49
C LYS A 38 12.59 1.97 -9.88
N ILE A 39 11.62 2.62 -9.27
CA ILE A 39 11.29 4.03 -9.50
C ILE A 39 11.90 4.98 -8.44
N LEU A 40 12.34 4.46 -7.30
CA LEU A 40 13.01 5.25 -6.27
C LEU A 40 14.53 5.14 -6.42
N PRO A 41 15.24 6.25 -6.61
CA PRO A 41 16.69 6.24 -6.69
C PRO A 41 17.32 5.92 -5.32
N SER A 42 18.55 5.40 -5.34
CA SER A 42 19.23 4.97 -4.10
C SER A 42 19.81 6.12 -3.29
N ASN A 43 20.21 7.20 -3.94
CA ASN A 43 21.02 8.26 -3.35
C ASN A 43 20.43 9.66 -3.49
N THR A 44 19.31 9.80 -4.16
CA THR A 44 18.61 11.07 -4.40
C THR A 44 17.13 10.91 -4.14
N VAL A 45 16.38 12.00 -4.17
CA VAL A 45 14.92 12.00 -4.07
C VAL A 45 14.37 12.49 -5.41
N ASN A 46 13.39 11.82 -5.92
CA ASN A 46 12.68 12.29 -7.12
C ASN A 46 11.92 13.58 -6.78
N PRO A 47 11.99 14.61 -7.62
CA PRO A 47 11.14 15.80 -7.47
C PRO A 47 9.66 15.42 -7.48
N LYS A 48 8.85 16.09 -6.66
CA LYS A 48 7.41 15.79 -6.53
C LYS A 48 6.69 15.88 -7.88
N GLU A 49 7.06 16.82 -8.71
CA GLU A 49 6.49 17.08 -10.03
C GLU A 49 6.72 15.91 -11.01
N SER A 50 7.74 15.08 -10.75
CA SER A 50 8.09 13.96 -11.62
C SER A 50 7.43 12.62 -11.23
N TRP A 51 6.75 12.53 -10.09
CA TRP A 51 6.27 11.23 -9.57
C TRP A 51 5.24 10.57 -10.50
N GLY A 52 4.28 11.35 -11.02
CA GLY A 52 3.32 10.86 -12.00
C GLY A 52 4.00 10.35 -13.27
N TYR A 53 4.88 11.17 -13.84
CA TYR A 53 5.64 10.82 -15.04
C TYR A 53 6.48 9.55 -14.86
N LEU A 54 7.18 9.40 -13.73
CA LEU A 54 7.98 8.20 -13.45
C LEU A 54 7.11 6.94 -13.33
N THR A 55 5.91 7.08 -12.79
CA THR A 55 4.94 5.99 -12.72
C THR A 55 4.45 5.60 -14.12
N GLU A 56 4.12 6.57 -14.96
CA GLU A 56 3.74 6.36 -16.37
C GLU A 56 4.87 5.67 -17.16
N GLN A 57 6.11 6.12 -17.00
CA GLN A 57 7.27 5.51 -17.65
C GLN A 57 7.47 4.06 -17.19
N ALA A 58 7.31 3.76 -15.91
CA ALA A 58 7.41 2.40 -15.39
C ALA A 58 6.38 1.47 -16.04
N VAL A 59 5.14 1.93 -16.18
CA VAL A 59 4.07 1.18 -16.84
C VAL A 59 4.33 1.03 -18.33
N ALA A 60 4.77 2.08 -19.01
CA ALA A 60 5.11 2.03 -20.44
C ALA A 60 6.23 1.03 -20.74
N ILE A 61 7.25 0.95 -19.89
CA ILE A 61 8.32 -0.07 -20.01
C ILE A 61 7.74 -1.48 -19.90
N SER A 62 6.82 -1.68 -18.94
CA SER A 62 6.14 -2.97 -18.78
C SER A 62 5.31 -3.34 -20.00
N ASP A 63 4.52 -2.41 -20.54
CA ASP A 63 3.69 -2.63 -21.73
C ASP A 63 4.50 -2.99 -22.98
N VAL A 64 5.64 -2.34 -23.16
CA VAL A 64 6.56 -2.63 -24.28
C VAL A 64 7.25 -3.97 -24.10
N THR A 65 7.64 -4.29 -22.87
CA THR A 65 8.38 -5.53 -22.58
C THR A 65 7.47 -6.76 -22.65
N PHE A 66 6.22 -6.63 -22.25
CA PHE A 66 5.26 -7.73 -22.17
C PHE A 66 3.93 -7.39 -22.86
N PRO A 67 3.94 -7.16 -24.17
CA PRO A 67 2.73 -6.83 -24.89
C PRO A 67 1.69 -7.96 -24.77
N ASN A 68 0.44 -7.59 -24.54
CA ASN A 68 -0.70 -8.52 -24.44
C ASN A 68 -0.69 -9.48 -23.23
N LYS A 69 0.12 -9.23 -22.20
CA LYS A 69 0.02 -9.98 -20.94
C LYS A 69 -0.87 -9.24 -19.94
N PRO A 70 -1.74 -9.94 -19.22
CA PRO A 70 -2.46 -9.35 -18.10
C PRO A 70 -1.46 -9.06 -16.97
N ILE A 71 -1.31 -7.79 -16.61
CA ILE A 71 -0.39 -7.33 -15.57
C ILE A 71 -1.17 -6.59 -14.51
N SER A 72 -0.92 -6.95 -13.24
CA SER A 72 -1.38 -6.18 -12.08
C SER A 72 -0.19 -5.43 -11.50
N TYR A 73 -0.36 -4.15 -11.28
CA TYR A 73 0.67 -3.27 -10.74
C TYR A 73 0.49 -3.13 -9.23
N CYS A 74 1.54 -3.39 -8.47
CA CYS A 74 1.56 -3.21 -7.03
C CYS A 74 2.56 -2.12 -6.65
N MET A 75 2.07 -1.03 -6.07
CA MET A 75 2.87 0.10 -5.64
C MET A 75 2.73 0.32 -4.13
N ALA A 76 3.68 -0.22 -3.36
CA ALA A 76 3.75 -0.03 -1.91
C ALA A 76 4.58 1.22 -1.54
N ILE A 77 4.36 2.31 -2.27
CA ILE A 77 5.05 3.59 -2.12
C ILE A 77 4.00 4.68 -2.00
N THR A 78 4.14 5.51 -0.98
CA THR A 78 3.31 6.71 -0.77
C THR A 78 4.18 7.88 -0.35
N ALA A 79 3.72 9.08 -0.63
CA ALA A 79 4.27 10.30 -0.07
C ALA A 79 3.55 10.65 1.24
N GLU A 80 4.19 11.43 2.10
CA GLU A 80 3.56 11.89 3.35
C GLU A 80 2.43 12.90 3.13
N ASP A 81 2.36 13.47 1.94
CA ASP A 81 1.31 14.40 1.55
C ASP A 81 -0.07 13.72 1.58
N CYS A 82 -1.04 14.45 2.09
CA CYS A 82 -2.43 14.03 2.15
C CYS A 82 -3.28 15.11 1.48
N GLU A 83 -3.86 14.79 0.34
CA GLU A 83 -4.68 15.74 -0.44
C GLU A 83 -6.15 15.76 -0.01
N ASN A 84 -6.48 15.09 1.10
CA ASN A 84 -7.83 14.99 1.65
C ASN A 84 -8.91 14.59 0.61
N GLY A 85 -8.57 13.62 -0.23
CA GLY A 85 -9.44 13.10 -1.29
C GLY A 85 -9.44 13.93 -2.57
N LYS A 86 -8.70 15.05 -2.63
CA LYS A 86 -8.53 15.84 -3.85
C LYS A 86 -7.52 15.18 -4.78
N PRO A 87 -7.72 15.27 -6.10
CA PRO A 87 -6.75 14.77 -7.06
C PRO A 87 -5.41 15.50 -6.94
N SER A 88 -4.33 14.75 -7.04
CA SER A 88 -2.98 15.27 -7.28
C SER A 88 -2.54 14.95 -8.71
N SER A 89 -1.45 15.57 -9.19
CA SER A 89 -0.86 15.17 -10.48
C SER A 89 -0.50 13.69 -10.50
N TRP A 90 0.03 13.17 -9.40
CA TRP A 90 0.40 11.75 -9.30
C TRP A 90 -0.82 10.82 -9.29
N SER A 91 -1.87 11.11 -8.52
CA SER A 91 -3.10 10.30 -8.54
C SER A 91 -3.80 10.39 -9.89
N GLY A 92 -3.78 11.55 -10.55
CA GLY A 92 -4.31 11.73 -11.90
C GLY A 92 -3.56 10.90 -12.95
N SER A 93 -2.23 10.79 -12.87
CA SER A 93 -1.46 9.88 -13.72
C SER A 93 -1.88 8.42 -13.51
N ILE A 94 -2.10 7.98 -12.27
CA ILE A 94 -2.60 6.63 -11.98
C ILE A 94 -4.00 6.44 -12.55
N ASP A 95 -4.89 7.42 -12.41
CA ASP A 95 -6.23 7.36 -12.98
C ASP A 95 -6.20 7.24 -14.51
N SER A 96 -5.29 7.96 -15.17
CA SER A 96 -5.09 7.87 -16.62
C SER A 96 -4.57 6.49 -17.04
N ILE A 97 -3.55 5.97 -16.33
CA ILE A 97 -2.99 4.63 -16.57
C ILE A 97 -4.06 3.54 -16.43
N THR A 98 -4.85 3.61 -15.37
CA THR A 98 -5.88 2.60 -15.07
C THR A 98 -7.06 2.66 -16.02
N TYR A 99 -7.45 3.86 -16.47
CA TYR A 99 -8.48 4.05 -17.48
C TYR A 99 -8.06 3.56 -18.86
N ASN A 100 -6.77 3.71 -19.22
CA ASN A 100 -6.15 3.20 -20.43
C ASN A 100 -6.96 3.54 -21.70
N ASP A 101 -7.41 4.79 -21.85
CA ASP A 101 -8.22 5.30 -22.96
C ASP A 101 -9.50 4.47 -23.24
N GLY A 102 -10.12 3.93 -22.20
CA GLY A 102 -11.32 3.11 -22.29
C GLY A 102 -11.10 1.70 -22.85
N GLN A 103 -9.84 1.29 -23.02
CA GLN A 103 -9.49 -0.09 -23.33
C GLN A 103 -9.55 -0.96 -22.07
N TYR A 104 -9.06 -2.21 -22.14
CA TYR A 104 -8.97 -3.05 -20.95
C TYR A 104 -8.20 -2.33 -19.85
N GLY A 105 -8.90 -2.01 -18.77
CA GLY A 105 -8.33 -1.30 -17.64
C GLY A 105 -7.18 -2.06 -16.99
N LYS A 106 -6.22 -1.33 -16.45
CA LYS A 106 -5.09 -1.90 -15.71
C LYS A 106 -5.41 -1.94 -14.23
N LEU A 107 -5.21 -3.08 -13.59
CA LEU A 107 -5.35 -3.16 -12.14
C LEU A 107 -4.11 -2.56 -11.46
N PHE A 108 -4.34 -1.50 -10.69
CA PHE A 108 -3.32 -0.81 -9.93
C PHE A 108 -3.65 -0.88 -8.44
N LEU A 109 -2.77 -1.49 -7.65
CA LEU A 109 -2.92 -1.64 -6.21
C LEU A 109 -1.94 -0.69 -5.52
N VAL A 110 -2.46 0.18 -4.67
CA VAL A 110 -1.67 1.23 -3.99
C VAL A 110 -1.87 1.13 -2.49
N SER A 111 -0.80 1.25 -1.72
CA SER A 111 -0.87 1.30 -0.25
C SER A 111 -1.63 2.55 0.22
N ALA A 112 -2.49 2.40 1.23
CA ALA A 112 -3.17 3.52 1.89
C ALA A 112 -2.21 4.49 2.61
N GLY A 113 -0.98 4.05 2.81
CA GLY A 113 0.02 4.73 3.62
C GLY A 113 0.07 4.24 5.05
N ASN A 114 1.14 4.59 5.75
CA ASN A 114 1.43 4.11 7.10
C ASN A 114 1.36 5.23 8.14
N ILE A 115 0.92 4.87 9.34
CA ILE A 115 1.12 5.63 10.56
C ILE A 115 2.40 5.06 11.19
N ARG A 116 3.45 5.87 11.34
CA ARG A 116 4.79 5.35 11.62
C ARG A 116 5.24 5.52 13.06
N ASP A 117 4.92 6.64 13.68
CA ASP A 117 5.46 7.02 14.99
C ASP A 117 4.43 6.87 16.12
N ILE A 118 3.93 5.67 16.29
CA ILE A 118 2.91 5.34 17.31
C ILE A 118 3.42 5.49 18.75
N ASN A 119 4.72 5.54 18.96
CA ASN A 119 5.32 5.76 20.27
C ASN A 119 5.70 7.23 20.53
N GLY A 120 5.61 8.09 19.51
CA GLY A 120 5.95 9.50 19.56
C GLY A 120 4.80 10.41 19.13
N ALA A 121 4.92 11.03 17.97
CA ALA A 121 3.93 11.98 17.46
C ALA A 121 2.54 11.37 17.24
N ASP A 122 2.47 10.09 16.90
CA ASP A 122 1.22 9.35 16.66
C ASP A 122 0.76 8.48 17.85
N LYS A 123 1.24 8.76 19.07
CA LYS A 123 0.87 7.99 20.29
C LYS A 123 -0.62 7.98 20.62
N ASP A 124 -1.35 8.96 20.15
CA ASP A 124 -2.79 9.03 20.26
C ASP A 124 -3.52 7.88 19.58
N ILE A 125 -2.89 7.24 18.57
CA ILE A 125 -3.42 6.04 17.91
C ILE A 125 -3.68 4.93 18.91
N ILE A 126 -2.76 4.69 19.83
CA ILE A 126 -2.92 3.64 20.86
C ILE A 126 -4.02 4.01 21.84
N GLN A 127 -4.07 5.29 22.25
CA GLN A 127 -4.99 5.76 23.29
C GLN A 127 -6.42 5.96 22.78
N GLN A 128 -6.59 6.31 21.50
CA GLN A 128 -7.86 6.67 20.89
C GLN A 128 -8.30 5.70 19.79
N TYR A 129 -7.74 4.50 19.76
CA TYR A 129 -8.11 3.50 18.75
C TYR A 129 -9.63 3.20 18.80
N PRO A 130 -10.34 3.10 17.67
CA PRO A 130 -9.89 3.34 16.28
C PRO A 130 -9.98 4.80 15.83
N ASN A 131 -10.45 5.71 16.67
CA ASN A 131 -10.67 7.11 16.29
C ASN A 131 -9.38 7.80 15.84
N GLY A 132 -8.25 7.44 16.44
CA GLY A 132 -6.95 7.94 16.03
C GLY A 132 -6.63 7.66 14.54
N ASN A 133 -6.99 6.46 14.05
CA ASN A 133 -6.86 6.12 12.63
C ASN A 133 -7.73 7.02 11.73
N CYS A 134 -8.93 7.37 12.21
CA CYS A 134 -9.84 8.24 11.47
C CYS A 134 -9.27 9.65 11.25
N LEU A 135 -8.33 10.09 12.08
CA LEU A 135 -7.66 11.38 11.96
C LEU A 135 -6.41 11.34 11.06
N ARG A 136 -6.11 10.20 10.47
CA ARG A 136 -4.95 9.99 9.60
C ARG A 136 -5.41 9.72 8.17
N PRO A 137 -5.47 10.75 7.31
CA PRO A 137 -5.96 10.60 5.95
C PRO A 137 -5.02 9.77 5.08
N ILE A 138 -5.59 9.14 4.06
CA ILE A 138 -4.90 8.40 3.01
C ILE A 138 -3.77 9.26 2.42
N GLN A 139 -2.63 8.64 2.18
CA GLN A 139 -1.46 9.29 1.60
C GLN A 139 -1.49 9.29 0.07
N ASN A 140 -0.89 10.32 -0.52
CA ASN A 140 -0.73 10.45 -1.97
C ASN A 140 0.17 9.31 -2.51
N PRO A 141 -0.19 8.63 -3.60
CA PRO A 141 -1.29 8.86 -4.55
C PRO A 141 -2.52 7.97 -4.35
N ALA A 142 -2.69 7.36 -3.18
CA ALA A 142 -3.73 6.37 -2.96
C ALA A 142 -5.17 6.93 -2.95
N GLN A 143 -5.33 8.27 -3.07
CA GLN A 143 -6.61 8.91 -3.34
C GLN A 143 -7.05 8.83 -4.81
N SER A 144 -6.28 8.23 -5.71
CA SER A 144 -6.66 7.96 -7.10
C SER A 144 -8.03 7.26 -7.17
N TRP A 145 -8.86 7.65 -8.14
CA TRP A 145 -10.23 7.17 -8.25
C TRP A 145 -10.31 5.73 -8.78
N ASN A 146 -9.40 5.38 -9.67
CA ASN A 146 -9.44 4.11 -10.40
C ASN A 146 -8.48 3.05 -9.84
N CYS A 147 -7.60 3.39 -8.88
CA CYS A 147 -6.77 2.39 -8.24
C CYS A 147 -7.52 1.70 -7.10
N MET A 148 -7.12 0.49 -6.77
CA MET A 148 -7.51 -0.18 -5.55
C MET A 148 -6.54 0.20 -4.43
N THR A 149 -7.02 0.91 -3.43
CA THR A 149 -6.22 1.31 -2.26
C THR A 149 -6.30 0.24 -1.20
N ILE A 150 -5.14 -0.23 -0.76
CA ILE A 150 -5.01 -1.32 0.19
C ILE A 150 -4.65 -0.77 1.55
N GLY A 151 -5.51 -1.00 2.52
CA GLY A 151 -5.27 -0.77 3.94
C GLY A 151 -4.71 -2.01 4.63
N ALA A 152 -4.88 -2.06 5.94
CA ALA A 152 -4.51 -3.21 6.74
C ALA A 152 -5.50 -3.44 7.88
N TYR A 153 -5.74 -4.69 8.21
CA TYR A 153 -6.52 -5.10 9.37
C TYR A 153 -5.69 -5.98 10.30
N THR A 154 -6.14 -6.15 11.51
CA THR A 154 -5.50 -7.01 12.52
C THR A 154 -6.12 -8.39 12.46
N ASP A 155 -5.32 -9.42 12.21
CA ASP A 155 -5.77 -10.82 12.20
C ASP A 155 -5.16 -11.60 13.37
N ILE A 156 -3.85 -11.57 13.52
CA ILE A 156 -3.14 -12.33 14.57
C ILE A 156 -3.23 -11.55 15.87
N VAL A 157 -4.11 -12.01 16.75
CA VAL A 157 -4.38 -11.33 18.03
C VAL A 157 -4.02 -12.18 19.27
N ALA A 158 -3.82 -13.47 19.09
CA ALA A 158 -3.42 -14.36 20.16
C ALA A 158 -1.93 -14.69 20.01
N ALA A 159 -1.11 -14.04 20.76
CA ALA A 159 0.26 -14.45 20.92
C ALA A 159 0.36 -15.23 22.23
N ASN A 160 0.44 -16.56 22.14
CA ASN A 160 0.95 -17.39 23.25
C ASN A 160 2.47 -17.18 23.34
N CYS A 161 2.88 -15.92 23.48
CA CYS A 161 4.25 -15.50 23.56
C CYS A 161 4.51 -15.01 24.98
N PRO A 162 5.35 -15.70 25.76
CA PRO A 162 5.64 -15.30 27.14
C PRO A 162 6.15 -13.86 27.26
N GLU A 163 6.83 -13.36 26.22
CA GLU A 163 7.37 -12.00 26.15
C GLU A 163 6.27 -10.92 26.06
N LEU A 164 5.07 -11.30 25.66
CA LEU A 164 3.91 -10.41 25.56
C LEU A 164 2.97 -10.51 26.77
N GLN A 165 3.37 -11.25 27.81
CA GLN A 165 2.57 -11.35 29.03
C GLN A 165 2.45 -9.97 29.71
N GLY A 166 1.22 -9.55 29.97
CA GLY A 166 0.92 -8.22 30.53
C GLY A 166 0.68 -7.11 29.51
N TYR A 167 0.92 -7.36 28.23
CA TYR A 167 0.55 -6.41 27.17
C TYR A 167 -0.91 -6.58 26.76
N GLN A 168 -1.55 -5.45 26.46
CA GLN A 168 -2.91 -5.42 25.92
C GLN A 168 -2.88 -5.12 24.43
N ARG A 169 -3.77 -5.75 23.70
CA ARG A 169 -3.97 -5.50 22.26
C ARG A 169 -4.58 -4.13 22.05
N VAL A 170 -4.08 -3.39 21.07
CA VAL A 170 -4.68 -2.14 20.63
C VAL A 170 -5.92 -2.42 19.76
N ALA A 171 -5.79 -3.31 18.79
CA ALA A 171 -6.87 -3.65 17.85
C ALA A 171 -7.43 -5.05 18.08
N PRO A 172 -8.75 -5.26 18.00
CA PRO A 172 -9.34 -6.60 17.98
C PRO A 172 -9.07 -7.32 16.66
N SER A 173 -9.31 -8.63 16.61
CA SER A 173 -9.30 -9.38 15.36
C SER A 173 -10.36 -8.84 14.41
N GLY A 174 -10.00 -8.67 13.13
CA GLY A 174 -10.84 -8.05 12.11
C GLY A 174 -10.95 -6.53 12.21
N GLY A 175 -10.37 -5.91 13.26
CA GLY A 175 -10.32 -4.46 13.37
C GLY A 175 -9.24 -3.83 12.48
N ILE A 176 -9.40 -2.56 12.14
CA ILE A 176 -8.40 -1.82 11.37
C ILE A 176 -7.04 -1.91 12.07
N SER A 177 -5.97 -2.12 11.31
CA SER A 177 -4.62 -2.06 11.87
C SER A 177 -4.31 -0.67 12.42
N PRO A 178 -3.70 -0.56 13.62
CA PRO A 178 -3.28 0.74 14.17
C PRO A 178 -2.34 1.52 13.24
N PHE A 179 -1.71 0.83 12.29
CA PHE A 179 -0.81 1.45 11.30
C PHE A 179 -1.51 1.90 10.02
N SER A 180 -2.78 1.54 9.82
CA SER A 180 -3.52 1.85 8.59
C SER A 180 -4.14 3.23 8.62
N ARG A 181 -4.21 3.87 7.45
CA ARG A 181 -4.82 5.17 7.22
C ARG A 181 -6.23 5.02 6.65
N THR A 182 -7.03 6.08 6.72
CA THR A 182 -8.44 6.05 6.27
C THR A 182 -8.82 7.32 5.51
N SER A 183 -9.95 7.28 4.80
CA SER A 183 -10.55 8.45 4.16
C SER A 183 -11.63 9.14 5.03
N LYS A 184 -11.69 8.85 6.31
CA LYS A 184 -12.79 9.32 7.20
C LYS A 184 -12.93 10.83 7.27
N LEU A 185 -11.83 11.56 7.11
CA LEU A 185 -11.82 13.03 7.13
C LEU A 185 -12.16 13.66 5.78
N TRP A 186 -12.30 12.87 4.74
CA TRP A 186 -12.61 13.41 3.42
C TRP A 186 -14.04 13.94 3.37
N GLU A 187 -14.29 14.88 2.47
CA GLU A 187 -15.63 15.39 2.23
C GLU A 187 -16.57 14.28 1.75
N LYS A 188 -17.86 14.40 2.03
CA LYS A 188 -18.86 13.37 1.70
C LYS A 188 -18.97 13.03 0.20
N SER A 189 -18.52 13.92 -0.66
CA SER A 189 -18.47 13.71 -2.11
C SER A 189 -17.27 12.90 -2.59
N SER A 190 -16.32 12.65 -1.71
CA SER A 190 -15.10 11.90 -2.03
C SER A 190 -15.32 10.40 -1.94
N LEU A 191 -14.42 9.65 -2.55
CA LEU A 191 -14.40 8.19 -2.46
C LEU A 191 -14.21 7.70 -1.02
N ILE A 192 -14.66 6.49 -0.76
CA ILE A 192 -14.34 5.78 0.48
C ILE A 192 -13.09 4.95 0.22
N LYS A 193 -12.03 5.22 0.99
CA LYS A 193 -10.74 4.54 0.91
C LYS A 193 -10.25 4.15 2.30
N PRO A 194 -9.50 3.07 2.45
CA PRO A 194 -9.17 2.07 1.41
C PRO A 194 -10.38 1.22 1.04
N GLU A 195 -10.32 0.54 -0.12
CA GLU A 195 -11.33 -0.43 -0.54
C GLU A 195 -11.19 -1.76 0.19
N VAL A 196 -9.97 -2.13 0.52
CA VAL A 196 -9.62 -3.41 1.17
C VAL A 196 -8.65 -3.18 2.31
#